data_2d8430890d0b8789ab4150fd84b441f7
#
_entry.id   2d8430890d0b8789ab4150fd84b441f7
#
_cell.length_a   1.000
_cell.length_b   1.000
_cell.length_c   1.000
_cell.angle_alpha   90.00
_cell.angle_beta   90.00
_cell.angle_gamma   90.00
#
_symmetry.space_group_name_H-M   'P 1'
#
loop_
_entity.id
_entity.type
_entity.pdbx_description
1 polymer ?
#
loop_
_entity_poly.entity_id
_entity_poly.type
_entity_poly.pdbx_seq_one_letter_code
_entity_poly.pdbx_strand_id
1 'polypeptide(L)'
;MEEKDRAQKLEEAYGMALILFLTLLILLVLQYLRPVAFFLIILLMMPVLLYDWICFTRLLREERGDPWSRKAEKTPRRHKGLPPWLWLLIAGAVIFQLVNFCISVSTLGNGKHREIDGAYFRWIQGERIEITKEEYNRLEAANSRLFTGHLMRMSVVPLIYFGGRREETEEQQ
;
A
#
# COMPACT_ATOMS: atom_id res chain seq x y z
N MET A 1 -17.14 25.37 14.73
CA MET A 1 -17.67 24.71 13.51
C MET A 1 -16.56 24.07 12.69
N GLU A 2 -15.43 24.73 12.47
CA GLU A 2 -14.27 24.20 11.72
C GLU A 2 -13.62 22.95 12.35
N GLU A 3 -13.52 22.90 13.67
CA GLU A 3 -12.84 21.77 14.37
C GLU A 3 -13.62 20.45 14.24
N LYS A 4 -14.97 20.53 14.33
CA LYS A 4 -15.83 19.35 14.16
C LYS A 4 -15.80 18.82 12.71
N ASP A 5 -15.75 19.71 11.72
CA ASP A 5 -15.61 19.34 10.30
C ASP A 5 -14.26 18.70 10.02
N ARG A 6 -13.20 19.19 10.68
CA ARG A 6 -11.85 18.61 10.59
C ARG A 6 -11.76 17.21 11.21
N ALA A 7 -12.36 17.01 12.38
CA ALA A 7 -12.40 15.71 13.03
C ALA A 7 -13.15 14.68 12.17
N GLN A 8 -14.28 15.05 11.59
CA GLN A 8 -15.03 14.17 10.70
C GLN A 8 -14.21 13.78 9.45
N LYS A 9 -13.54 14.73 8.80
CA LYS A 9 -12.67 14.44 7.63
C LYS A 9 -11.51 13.51 7.97
N LEU A 10 -10.94 13.65 9.17
CA LEU A 10 -9.87 12.79 9.64
C LEU A 10 -10.37 11.36 9.86
N GLU A 11 -11.56 11.20 10.44
CA GLU A 11 -12.17 9.89 10.66
C GLU A 11 -12.50 9.19 9.33
N GLU A 12 -13.05 9.92 8.37
CA GLU A 12 -13.30 9.41 7.03
C GLU A 12 -12.01 8.97 6.32
N ALA A 13 -10.94 9.78 6.39
CA ALA A 13 -9.65 9.47 5.81
C ALA A 13 -9.00 8.24 6.47
N TYR A 14 -9.09 8.12 7.80
CA TYR A 14 -8.62 6.93 8.53
C TYR A 14 -9.40 5.68 8.13
N GLY A 15 -10.73 5.75 8.07
CA GLY A 15 -11.58 4.65 7.65
C GLY A 15 -11.23 4.16 6.24
N MET A 16 -11.01 5.08 5.30
CA MET A 16 -10.62 4.75 3.93
C MET A 16 -9.22 4.11 3.86
N ALA A 17 -8.24 4.65 4.57
CA ALA A 17 -6.89 4.09 4.63
C ALA A 17 -6.90 2.67 5.22
N LEU A 18 -7.69 2.44 6.26
CA LEU A 18 -7.85 1.12 6.87
C LEU A 18 -8.51 0.11 5.92
N ILE A 19 -9.58 0.50 5.25
CA ILE A 19 -10.27 -0.34 4.25
C ILE A 19 -9.32 -0.68 3.11
N LEU A 20 -8.58 0.31 2.57
CA LEU A 20 -7.60 0.09 1.51
C LEU A 20 -6.52 -0.90 1.95
N PHE A 21 -5.93 -0.70 3.13
CA PHE A 21 -4.92 -1.59 3.67
C PHE A 21 -5.42 -3.03 3.83
N LEU A 22 -6.61 -3.21 4.43
CA LEU A 22 -7.20 -4.54 4.63
C LEU A 22 -7.54 -5.20 3.29
N THR A 23 -8.07 -4.45 2.33
CA THR A 23 -8.38 -4.96 0.99
C THR A 23 -7.12 -5.44 0.27
N LEU A 24 -6.04 -4.66 0.32
CA LEU A 24 -4.74 -5.05 -0.28
C LEU A 24 -4.13 -6.26 0.42
N LEU A 25 -4.26 -6.36 1.74
CA LEU A 25 -3.80 -7.52 2.51
C LEU A 25 -4.58 -8.78 2.11
N ILE A 26 -5.91 -8.70 2.02
CA ILE A 26 -6.76 -9.81 1.59
C ILE A 26 -6.43 -10.21 0.15
N LEU A 27 -6.29 -9.25 -0.77
CA LEU A 27 -5.91 -9.52 -2.16
C LEU A 27 -4.56 -10.22 -2.24
N LEU A 28 -3.58 -9.77 -1.46
CA LEU A 28 -2.25 -10.40 -1.43
C LEU A 28 -2.33 -11.86 -0.97
N VAL A 29 -3.13 -12.16 0.05
CA VAL A 29 -3.36 -13.54 0.51
C VAL A 29 -4.09 -14.37 -0.55
N LEU A 30 -5.15 -13.81 -1.15
CA LEU A 30 -5.93 -14.51 -2.18
C LEU A 30 -5.11 -14.86 -3.43
N GLN A 31 -4.10 -14.06 -3.77
CA GLN A 31 -3.19 -14.34 -4.90
C GLN A 31 -2.34 -15.60 -4.72
N TYR A 32 -2.21 -16.14 -3.49
CA TYR A 32 -1.60 -17.45 -3.26
C TYR A 32 -2.56 -18.59 -3.58
N LEU A 33 -3.88 -18.33 -3.50
CA LEU A 33 -4.93 -19.33 -3.79
C LEU A 33 -5.33 -19.29 -5.26
N ARG A 34 -5.49 -18.07 -5.82
CA ARG A 34 -5.83 -17.84 -7.23
C ARG A 34 -5.15 -16.60 -7.75
N PRO A 35 -4.38 -16.70 -8.84
CA PRO A 35 -3.76 -15.52 -9.46
C PRO A 35 -4.86 -14.53 -9.91
N VAL A 36 -4.79 -13.32 -9.39
CA VAL A 36 -5.65 -12.20 -9.83
C VAL A 36 -4.92 -11.45 -10.94
N ALA A 37 -5.62 -11.13 -12.00
CA ALA A 37 -5.03 -10.41 -13.12
C ALA A 37 -4.44 -9.07 -12.65
N PHE A 38 -3.16 -8.85 -12.95
CA PHE A 38 -2.40 -7.66 -12.57
C PHE A 38 -3.11 -6.35 -12.95
N PHE A 39 -3.70 -6.31 -14.15
CA PHE A 39 -4.44 -5.15 -14.64
C PHE A 39 -5.66 -4.81 -13.78
N LEU A 40 -6.38 -5.80 -13.27
CA LEU A 40 -7.53 -5.59 -12.38
C LEU A 40 -7.12 -4.94 -11.06
N ILE A 41 -5.97 -5.35 -10.52
CA ILE A 41 -5.43 -4.76 -9.28
C ILE A 41 -5.10 -3.29 -9.49
N ILE A 42 -4.44 -2.95 -10.59
CA ILE A 42 -4.12 -1.57 -10.93
C ILE A 42 -5.40 -0.75 -11.09
N LEU A 43 -6.33 -1.22 -11.90
CA LEU A 43 -7.56 -0.50 -12.23
C LEU A 43 -8.40 -0.19 -10.97
N LEU A 44 -8.50 -1.15 -10.04
CA LEU A 44 -9.32 -1.02 -8.85
C LEU A 44 -8.62 -0.28 -7.70
N MET A 45 -7.32 -0.52 -7.50
CA MET A 45 -6.61 -0.07 -6.31
C MET A 45 -5.90 1.27 -6.50
N MET A 46 -5.38 1.56 -7.71
CA MET A 46 -4.64 2.80 -7.95
C MET A 46 -5.46 4.08 -7.72
N PRO A 47 -6.72 4.20 -8.17
CA PRO A 47 -7.51 5.40 -7.89
C PRO A 47 -7.72 5.64 -6.40
N VAL A 48 -7.98 4.57 -5.63
CA VAL A 48 -8.19 4.65 -4.18
C VAL A 48 -6.90 5.05 -3.46
N LEU A 49 -5.78 4.43 -3.84
CA LEU A 49 -4.46 4.76 -3.30
C LEU A 49 -4.07 6.22 -3.59
N LEU A 50 -4.30 6.69 -4.83
CA LEU A 50 -4.04 8.08 -5.21
C LEU A 50 -4.89 9.05 -4.40
N TYR A 51 -6.17 8.76 -4.20
CA TYR A 51 -7.05 9.57 -3.38
C TYR A 51 -6.53 9.63 -1.93
N ASP A 52 -6.16 8.50 -1.34
CA ASP A 52 -5.62 8.40 0.02
C ASP A 52 -4.34 9.23 0.18
N TRP A 53 -3.42 9.15 -0.79
CA TRP A 53 -2.21 9.97 -0.83
C TRP A 53 -2.47 11.47 -1.03
N ILE A 54 -3.49 11.85 -1.80
CA ILE A 54 -3.90 13.25 -1.96
C ILE A 54 -4.42 13.79 -0.62
N CYS A 55 -5.28 13.04 0.07
CA CYS A 55 -5.79 13.41 1.39
C CYS A 55 -4.62 13.56 2.40
N PHE A 56 -3.71 12.58 2.43
CA PHE A 56 -2.53 12.60 3.28
C PHE A 56 -1.65 13.83 3.03
N THR A 57 -1.33 14.12 1.76
CA THR A 57 -0.47 15.27 1.42
C THR A 57 -1.15 16.62 1.70
N ARG A 58 -2.47 16.72 1.54
CA ARG A 58 -3.23 17.92 1.90
C ARG A 58 -3.20 18.18 3.39
N LEU A 59 -3.52 17.17 4.21
CA LEU A 59 -3.46 17.28 5.67
C LEU A 59 -2.06 17.60 6.18
N LEU A 60 -1.02 17.00 5.60
CA LEU A 60 0.37 17.34 5.92
C LEU A 60 0.72 18.79 5.61
N ARG A 61 0.21 19.35 4.49
CA ARG A 61 0.43 20.77 4.15
C ARG A 61 -0.28 21.69 5.12
N GLU A 62 -1.52 21.41 5.46
CA GLU A 62 -2.29 22.19 6.44
C GLU A 62 -1.59 22.22 7.80
N GLU A 63 -0.95 21.12 8.21
CA GLU A 63 -0.24 21.04 9.49
C GLU A 63 1.11 21.73 9.52
N ARG A 64 1.88 21.66 8.43
CA ARG A 64 3.17 22.31 8.34
C ARG A 64 3.06 23.83 8.32
N GLY A 65 1.85 24.36 8.09
CA GLY A 65 1.65 25.79 7.84
C GLY A 65 2.34 26.23 6.56
N ASP A 66 2.13 27.48 6.17
CA ASP A 66 2.88 28.10 5.10
C ASP A 66 4.39 28.06 5.47
N PRO A 67 5.27 27.45 4.66
CA PRO A 67 6.71 27.40 4.94
C PRO A 67 7.34 28.79 5.11
N TRP A 68 6.63 29.83 4.69
CA TRP A 68 6.99 31.24 4.88
C TRP A 68 6.45 31.84 6.17
N SER A 69 5.53 31.20 6.88
CA SER A 69 5.03 31.62 8.18
C SER A 69 5.99 31.15 9.29
N ARG A 70 6.96 32.00 9.66
CA ARG A 70 7.96 31.75 10.71
C ARG A 70 7.38 31.62 12.14
N LYS A 71 6.07 31.58 12.30
CA LYS A 71 5.36 31.44 13.59
C LYS A 71 4.70 30.07 13.78
N ALA A 72 5.20 29.01 13.14
CA ALA A 72 4.80 27.67 13.51
C ALA A 72 5.33 27.40 14.94
N GLU A 73 4.44 27.58 15.90
CA GLU A 73 4.67 27.26 17.29
C GLU A 73 5.13 25.80 17.38
N LYS A 74 6.41 25.63 17.73
CA LYS A 74 7.06 24.32 17.90
C LYS A 74 6.57 23.63 19.17
N THR A 75 5.29 23.42 19.32
CA THR A 75 4.81 22.46 20.31
C THR A 75 5.13 21.06 19.76
N PRO A 76 6.00 20.28 20.42
CA PRO A 76 6.18 18.88 20.04
C PRO A 76 4.87 18.17 20.31
N ARG A 77 4.04 18.02 19.27
CA ARG A 77 2.79 17.26 19.35
C ARG A 77 3.18 15.83 19.65
N ARG A 78 2.87 15.40 20.86
CA ARG A 78 3.09 14.05 21.35
C ARG A 78 2.13 13.16 20.59
N HIS A 79 2.61 12.50 19.52
CA HIS A 79 1.82 11.48 18.84
C HIS A 79 1.56 10.36 19.85
N LYS A 80 0.34 10.26 20.33
CA LYS A 80 -0.10 9.05 21.01
C LYS A 80 -0.08 7.92 20.01
N GLY A 81 0.40 6.76 20.45
CA GLY A 81 0.63 5.64 19.56
C GLY A 81 -0.69 5.05 19.07
N LEU A 82 -0.67 4.48 17.90
CA LEU A 82 -1.74 3.63 17.36
C LEU A 82 -2.12 2.54 18.38
N PRO A 83 -3.39 2.10 18.39
CA PRO A 83 -3.80 1.01 19.26
C PRO A 83 -2.92 -0.23 19.06
N PRO A 84 -2.57 -0.96 20.14
CA PRO A 84 -1.61 -2.07 20.06
C PRO A 84 -1.95 -3.14 19.03
N TRP A 85 -3.24 -3.44 18.84
CA TRP A 85 -3.69 -4.40 17.84
C TRP A 85 -3.36 -3.98 16.40
N LEU A 86 -3.41 -2.67 16.12
CA LEU A 86 -3.09 -2.14 14.80
C LEU A 86 -1.58 -2.20 14.52
N TRP A 87 -0.74 -1.97 15.55
CA TRP A 87 0.70 -2.19 15.45
C TRP A 87 1.05 -3.65 15.17
N LEU A 88 0.38 -4.60 15.82
CA LEU A 88 0.57 -6.02 15.56
C LEU A 88 0.15 -6.38 14.13
N LEU A 89 -0.97 -5.84 13.66
CA LEU A 89 -1.44 -6.06 12.29
C LEU A 89 -0.44 -5.50 11.26
N ILE A 90 0.05 -4.27 11.46
CA ILE A 90 1.03 -3.64 10.58
C ILE A 90 2.35 -4.42 10.60
N ALA A 91 2.85 -4.80 11.77
CA ALA A 91 4.07 -5.59 11.90
C ALA A 91 3.95 -6.94 11.19
N GLY A 92 2.83 -7.66 11.40
CA GLY A 92 2.54 -8.90 10.70
C GLY A 92 2.47 -8.73 9.19
N ALA A 93 1.81 -7.68 8.70
CA ALA A 93 1.72 -7.36 7.28
C ALA A 93 3.10 -7.02 6.68
N VAL A 94 3.96 -6.30 7.40
CA VAL A 94 5.34 -5.99 6.96
C VAL A 94 6.17 -7.26 6.88
N ILE A 95 6.12 -8.13 7.87
CA ILE A 95 6.84 -9.41 7.87
C ILE A 95 6.34 -10.28 6.70
N PHE A 96 5.03 -10.42 6.54
CA PHE A 96 4.43 -11.16 5.44
C PHE A 96 4.88 -10.60 4.09
N GLN A 97 4.93 -9.26 3.95
CA GLN A 97 5.39 -8.59 2.74
C GLN A 97 6.88 -8.86 2.45
N LEU A 98 7.74 -8.89 3.45
CA LEU A 98 9.16 -9.22 3.26
C LEU A 98 9.32 -10.66 2.75
N VAL A 99 8.60 -11.61 3.35
CA VAL A 99 8.60 -13.01 2.89
C VAL A 99 8.08 -13.11 1.46
N ASN A 100 6.94 -12.44 1.16
CA ASN A 100 6.37 -12.40 -0.18
C ASN A 100 7.34 -11.79 -1.20
N PHE A 101 8.04 -10.73 -0.83
CA PHE A 101 9.06 -10.09 -1.67
C PHE A 101 10.18 -11.09 -2.00
N CYS A 102 10.75 -11.75 -1.01
CA CYS A 102 11.82 -12.74 -1.22
C CYS A 102 11.35 -13.87 -2.14
N ILE A 103 10.17 -14.44 -1.90
CA ILE A 103 9.61 -15.52 -2.73
C ILE A 103 9.37 -15.04 -4.17
N SER A 104 8.79 -13.85 -4.34
CA SER A 104 8.48 -13.32 -5.67
C SER A 104 9.75 -12.99 -6.45
N VAL A 105 10.74 -12.36 -5.83
CA VAL A 105 12.02 -12.04 -6.47
C VAL A 105 12.77 -13.31 -6.85
N SER A 106 12.79 -14.33 -5.97
CA SER A 106 13.39 -15.62 -6.27
C SER A 106 12.72 -16.32 -7.45
N THR A 107 11.39 -16.20 -7.56
CA THR A 107 10.61 -16.80 -8.67
C THR A 107 10.84 -16.05 -9.97
N LEU A 108 10.81 -14.70 -9.95
CA LEU A 108 10.99 -13.87 -11.15
C LEU A 108 12.44 -13.95 -11.67
N GLY A 109 13.44 -14.00 -10.79
CA GLY A 109 14.85 -13.90 -11.16
C GLY A 109 15.12 -12.61 -11.95
N ASN A 110 16.15 -12.63 -12.81
CA ASN A 110 16.58 -11.47 -13.60
C ASN A 110 15.96 -11.43 -15.02
N GLY A 111 14.92 -12.25 -15.29
CA GLY A 111 14.35 -12.40 -16.62
C GLY A 111 13.06 -11.60 -16.81
N LYS A 112 12.89 -11.02 -18.02
CA LYS A 112 11.58 -10.53 -18.47
C LYS A 112 10.81 -11.68 -19.10
N HIS A 113 9.49 -11.70 -18.97
CA HIS A 113 8.63 -12.70 -19.61
C HIS A 113 7.53 -12.01 -20.40
N ARG A 114 7.11 -12.61 -21.51
CA ARG A 114 6.07 -12.07 -22.39
C ARG A 114 5.45 -13.18 -23.23
N GLU A 115 4.16 -13.03 -23.51
CA GLU A 115 3.46 -13.77 -24.54
C GLU A 115 3.60 -13.06 -25.89
N ILE A 116 3.95 -13.83 -26.92
CA ILE A 116 4.07 -13.36 -28.32
C ILE A 116 3.45 -14.42 -29.20
N ASP A 117 2.41 -14.05 -29.96
CA ASP A 117 1.72 -14.91 -30.94
C ASP A 117 1.25 -16.27 -30.34
N GLY A 118 0.82 -16.25 -29.08
CA GLY A 118 0.33 -17.44 -28.37
C GLY A 118 1.42 -18.35 -27.79
N ALA A 119 2.69 -18.02 -27.98
CA ALA A 119 3.84 -18.70 -27.36
C ALA A 119 4.39 -17.84 -26.19
N TYR A 120 4.91 -18.51 -25.17
CA TYR A 120 5.40 -17.88 -23.93
C TYR A 120 6.93 -17.86 -23.93
N PHE A 121 7.49 -16.69 -23.67
CA PHE A 121 8.95 -16.50 -23.70
C PHE A 121 9.47 -15.84 -22.42
N ARG A 122 10.68 -16.23 -22.04
CA ARG A 122 11.45 -15.59 -20.98
C ARG A 122 12.81 -15.16 -21.55
N TRP A 123 13.25 -13.96 -21.19
CA TRP A 123 14.58 -13.43 -21.54
C TRP A 123 15.48 -13.54 -20.32
N ILE A 124 16.54 -14.30 -20.44
CA ILE A 124 17.57 -14.45 -19.42
C ILE A 124 18.91 -14.07 -20.04
N GLN A 125 19.57 -13.06 -19.49
CA GLN A 125 20.86 -12.55 -19.98
C GLN A 125 20.88 -12.18 -21.49
N GLY A 126 19.74 -11.76 -22.01
CA GLY A 126 19.57 -11.37 -23.43
C GLY A 126 19.16 -12.53 -24.34
N GLU A 127 19.21 -13.76 -23.90
CA GLU A 127 18.71 -14.93 -24.64
C GLU A 127 17.21 -15.10 -24.44
N ARG A 128 16.52 -15.42 -25.55
CA ARG A 128 15.10 -15.72 -25.58
C ARG A 128 14.88 -17.21 -25.44
N ILE A 129 14.22 -17.61 -24.38
CA ILE A 129 13.92 -19.02 -24.07
C ILE A 129 12.39 -19.18 -24.09
N GLU A 130 11.92 -20.19 -24.82
CA GLU A 130 10.50 -20.57 -24.78
C GLU A 130 10.20 -21.30 -23.48
N ILE A 131 9.08 -20.95 -22.84
CA ILE A 131 8.66 -21.51 -21.56
C ILE A 131 7.24 -22.07 -21.68
N THR A 132 6.84 -22.93 -20.73
CA THR A 132 5.49 -23.45 -20.68
C THR A 132 4.49 -22.39 -20.21
N LYS A 133 3.21 -22.60 -20.51
CA LYS A 133 2.11 -21.75 -20.01
C LYS A 133 2.07 -21.73 -18.48
N GLU A 134 2.33 -22.86 -17.84
CA GLU A 134 2.36 -23.01 -16.38
C GLU A 134 3.48 -22.16 -15.77
N GLU A 135 4.65 -22.18 -16.37
CA GLU A 135 5.79 -21.36 -15.94
C GLU A 135 5.49 -19.87 -16.13
N TYR A 136 4.94 -19.49 -17.27
CA TYR A 136 4.48 -18.12 -17.52
C TYR A 136 3.48 -17.64 -16.48
N ASN A 137 2.43 -18.43 -16.20
CA ASN A 137 1.42 -18.08 -15.20
C ASN A 137 2.03 -17.95 -13.78
N ARG A 138 3.04 -18.78 -13.46
CA ARG A 138 3.76 -18.68 -12.18
C ARG A 138 4.55 -17.37 -12.08
N LEU A 139 5.19 -16.93 -13.16
CA LEU A 139 5.92 -15.66 -13.22
C LEU A 139 4.95 -14.47 -13.12
N GLU A 140 3.83 -14.49 -13.84
CA GLU A 140 2.79 -13.46 -13.76
C GLU A 140 2.19 -13.36 -12.34
N ALA A 141 1.92 -14.50 -11.70
CA ALA A 141 1.43 -14.51 -10.33
C ALA A 141 2.47 -13.93 -9.34
N ALA A 142 3.76 -14.23 -9.53
CA ALA A 142 4.83 -13.67 -8.71
C ALA A 142 4.94 -12.14 -8.90
N ASN A 143 4.83 -11.66 -10.14
CA ASN A 143 4.84 -10.23 -10.47
C ASN A 143 3.64 -9.50 -9.85
N SER A 144 2.43 -10.07 -9.96
CA SER A 144 1.22 -9.53 -9.36
C SER A 144 1.32 -9.44 -7.83
N ARG A 145 1.85 -10.48 -7.16
CA ARG A 145 2.08 -10.47 -5.71
C ARG A 145 3.09 -9.42 -5.28
N LEU A 146 4.18 -9.27 -6.03
CA LEU A 146 5.20 -8.27 -5.76
C LEU A 146 4.61 -6.85 -5.82
N PHE A 147 3.81 -6.57 -6.85
CA PHE A 147 3.17 -5.29 -7.04
C PHE A 147 2.10 -5.01 -5.96
N THR A 148 1.21 -5.96 -5.68
CA THR A 148 0.17 -5.80 -4.63
C THR A 148 0.80 -5.54 -3.27
N GLY A 149 1.88 -6.25 -2.94
CA GLY A 149 2.62 -6.02 -1.71
C GLY A 149 3.28 -4.65 -1.67
N HIS A 150 3.72 -4.10 -2.80
CA HIS A 150 4.23 -2.74 -2.88
C HIS A 150 3.15 -1.69 -2.60
N LEU A 151 1.97 -1.85 -3.19
CA LEU A 151 0.81 -0.98 -2.92
C LEU A 151 0.38 -1.06 -1.44
N MET A 152 0.35 -2.25 -0.86
CA MET A 152 0.03 -2.43 0.56
C MET A 152 1.01 -1.65 1.45
N ARG A 153 2.31 -1.69 1.17
CA ARG A 153 3.32 -0.92 1.91
C ARG A 153 3.07 0.59 1.80
N MET A 154 2.70 1.08 0.61
CA MET A 154 2.37 2.48 0.42
C MET A 154 1.12 2.91 1.20
N SER A 155 0.14 2.03 1.41
CA SER A 155 -1.07 2.33 2.19
C SER A 155 -0.82 2.38 3.71
N VAL A 156 0.26 1.78 4.21
CA VAL A 156 0.60 1.79 5.65
C VAL A 156 0.92 3.22 6.13
N VAL A 157 1.56 4.05 5.31
CA VAL A 157 1.99 5.40 5.71
C VAL A 157 0.81 6.30 6.03
N PRO A 158 -0.20 6.48 5.15
CA PRO A 158 -1.41 7.21 5.47
C PRO A 158 -2.16 6.62 6.67
N LEU A 159 -2.26 5.29 6.76
CA LEU A 159 -2.93 4.60 7.87
C LEU A 159 -2.32 4.96 9.23
N ILE A 160 -1.00 4.92 9.36
CA ILE A 160 -0.29 5.30 10.59
C ILE A 160 -0.54 6.77 10.92
N TYR A 161 -0.46 7.63 9.91
CA TYR A 161 -0.65 9.06 10.09
C TYR A 161 -2.07 9.40 10.56
N PHE A 162 -3.08 8.92 9.87
CA PHE A 162 -4.48 9.21 10.21
C PHE A 162 -4.89 8.57 11.54
N GLY A 163 -4.43 7.35 11.82
CA GLY A 163 -4.73 6.65 13.07
C GLY A 163 -4.16 7.37 14.30
N GLY A 164 -2.91 7.84 14.21
CA GLY A 164 -2.29 8.60 15.30
C GLY A 164 -2.97 9.94 15.55
N ARG A 165 -3.54 10.57 14.51
CA ARG A 165 -4.25 11.84 14.62
C ARG A 165 -5.66 11.72 15.17
N ARG A 166 -6.35 10.64 14.85
CA ARG A 166 -7.70 10.37 15.35
C ARG A 166 -7.72 10.32 16.89
N GLU A 167 -6.78 9.61 17.50
CA GLU A 167 -6.70 9.50 18.96
C GLU A 167 -6.47 10.85 19.64
N GLU A 168 -5.70 11.76 19.04
CA GLU A 168 -5.49 13.12 19.57
C GLU A 168 -6.81 13.92 19.65
N THR A 169 -7.71 13.70 18.68
CA THR A 169 -8.98 14.44 18.61
C THR A 169 -10.02 13.90 19.59
N GLU A 170 -10.06 12.60 19.83
CA GLU A 170 -10.99 11.96 20.78
C GLU A 170 -10.70 12.35 22.25
N GLU A 171 -9.46 12.67 22.62
CA GLU A 171 -9.11 13.09 23.98
C GLU A 171 -9.36 14.59 24.26
N GLN A 172 -9.56 15.40 23.22
CA GLN A 172 -9.85 16.83 23.37
C GLN A 172 -11.35 17.12 23.50
N GLN A 173 -12.20 16.12 23.36
CA GLN A 173 -13.66 16.19 23.54
C GLN A 173 -14.06 15.67 24.92
#